data_dafc5ce078730849ad7126066081e87e
#
_entry.id   dafc5ce078730849ad7126066081e87e
#
_cell.length_a   1.000
_cell.length_b   1.000
_cell.length_c   1.000
_cell.angle_alpha   90.00
_cell.angle_beta   90.00
_cell.angle_gamma   90.00
#
_symmetry.space_group_name_H-M   'P 1'
#
loop_
_entity.id
_entity.type
_entity.pdbx_description
1 polymer ?
#
loop_
_entity_poly.entity_id
_entity_poly.type
_entity_poly.pdbx_seq_one_letter_code
_entity_poly.pdbx_strand_id
1 'polypeptide(L)'
;VSYEVRGLDGTRLVEDGVISGWETDGSTMNTQLQLSNLVDDGNEYQFVLCVSQKEKPVYYYSRIIYLTDEHTESLVGFAHDFWQASIDKNSDFVVNYIQPDETMGTDDFSYVNQHSRSGMITWNGLLVEAGTVETTLTELSDSQASITLTYPVTISNGTDSKTCMVNENYVVRFRS
;
A
#
# COMPACT_ATOMS: atom_id res chain seq x y z
N VAL A 1 -13.30 -19.65 -11.37
CA VAL A 1 -12.33 -18.57 -11.44
C VAL A 1 -10.99 -19.16 -11.85
N SER A 2 -10.29 -18.52 -12.76
CA SER A 2 -8.94 -18.90 -13.17
C SER A 2 -7.99 -17.70 -13.11
N TYR A 3 -6.71 -17.99 -13.10
CA TYR A 3 -5.69 -16.96 -13.15
C TYR A 3 -4.65 -17.26 -14.22
N GLU A 4 -3.98 -16.22 -14.66
CA GLU A 4 -2.78 -16.28 -15.48
C GLU A 4 -1.73 -15.32 -14.92
N VAL A 5 -0.48 -15.74 -14.94
CA VAL A 5 0.68 -14.88 -14.73
C VAL A 5 1.41 -14.74 -16.06
N ARG A 6 1.60 -13.52 -16.49
CA ARG A 6 2.23 -13.19 -17.76
C ARG A 6 3.44 -12.27 -17.56
N GLY A 7 4.35 -12.30 -18.50
CA GLY A 7 5.35 -11.22 -18.58
C GLY A 7 4.66 -9.87 -18.68
N LEU A 8 5.32 -8.79 -18.25
CA LEU A 8 4.70 -7.47 -18.16
C LEU A 8 4.19 -6.95 -19.52
N ASP A 9 4.78 -7.41 -20.63
CA ASP A 9 4.32 -7.14 -21.99
C ASP A 9 3.04 -7.91 -22.41
N GLY A 10 2.55 -8.80 -21.52
CA GLY A 10 1.35 -9.62 -21.74
C GLY A 10 1.54 -10.78 -22.73
N THR A 11 2.69 -10.93 -23.38
CA THR A 11 2.88 -11.91 -24.47
C THR A 11 3.30 -13.28 -23.96
N ARG A 12 4.12 -13.34 -22.92
CA ARG A 12 4.65 -14.60 -22.38
C ARG A 12 3.79 -15.08 -21.21
N LEU A 13 3.13 -16.24 -21.40
CA LEU A 13 2.49 -16.94 -20.28
C LEU A 13 3.59 -17.59 -19.42
N VAL A 14 3.57 -17.30 -18.12
CA VAL A 14 4.51 -17.83 -17.12
C VAL A 14 3.86 -18.97 -16.35
N GLU A 15 2.64 -18.74 -15.89
CA GLU A 15 1.87 -19.72 -15.12
C GLU A 15 0.37 -19.46 -15.30
N ASP A 16 -0.43 -20.52 -15.23
CA ASP A 16 -1.88 -20.40 -15.20
C ASP A 16 -2.50 -21.50 -14.34
N GLY A 17 -3.73 -21.29 -13.91
CA GLY A 17 -4.43 -22.26 -13.10
C GLY A 17 -5.88 -21.92 -12.80
N VAL A 18 -6.55 -22.89 -12.17
CA VAL A 18 -7.93 -22.73 -11.69
C VAL A 18 -7.91 -22.58 -10.18
N ILE A 19 -8.63 -21.58 -9.71
CA ILE A 19 -8.79 -21.31 -8.28
C ILE A 19 -10.00 -22.11 -7.79
N SER A 20 -9.77 -23.09 -6.93
CA SER A 20 -10.79 -24.03 -6.46
C SER A 20 -11.09 -23.96 -4.95
N GLY A 21 -10.26 -23.30 -4.17
CA GLY A 21 -10.42 -23.14 -2.73
C GLY A 21 -10.71 -21.68 -2.36
N TRP A 22 -11.83 -21.44 -1.66
CA TRP A 22 -12.22 -20.11 -1.22
C TRP A 22 -12.64 -20.14 0.24
N GLU A 23 -12.18 -19.15 0.98
CA GLU A 23 -12.75 -18.81 2.29
C GLU A 23 -13.62 -17.58 2.10
N THR A 24 -14.81 -17.58 2.69
CA THR A 24 -15.73 -16.45 2.60
C THR A 24 -15.92 -15.80 3.96
N ASP A 25 -15.77 -14.49 3.99
CA ASP A 25 -16.13 -13.65 5.13
C ASP A 25 -17.15 -12.61 4.67
N GLY A 26 -18.41 -12.93 4.91
CA GLY A 26 -19.52 -12.05 4.51
C GLY A 26 -19.61 -11.82 3.01
N SER A 27 -19.16 -10.66 2.55
CA SER A 27 -19.16 -10.26 1.14
C SER A 27 -17.83 -10.46 0.43
N THR A 28 -16.80 -10.87 1.15
CA THR A 28 -15.45 -11.04 0.63
C THR A 28 -15.12 -12.52 0.44
N MET A 29 -14.48 -12.85 -0.66
CA MET A 29 -13.95 -14.19 -0.95
C MET A 29 -12.43 -14.12 -0.94
N ASN A 30 -11.80 -14.90 -0.07
CA ASN A 30 -10.36 -14.95 0.09
C ASN A 30 -9.82 -16.28 -0.42
N THR A 31 -8.68 -16.24 -1.07
CA THR A 31 -7.94 -17.44 -1.48
C THR A 31 -6.44 -17.16 -1.43
N GLN A 32 -5.68 -18.22 -1.25
CA GLN A 32 -4.23 -18.17 -1.27
C GLN A 32 -3.73 -18.96 -2.47
N LEU A 33 -2.91 -18.32 -3.31
CA LEU A 33 -2.29 -18.96 -4.46
C LEU A 33 -0.79 -19.11 -4.19
N GLN A 34 -0.28 -20.30 -4.48
CA GLN A 34 1.15 -20.54 -4.51
C GLN A 34 1.63 -20.50 -5.94
N LEU A 35 2.37 -19.48 -6.30
CA LEU A 35 2.99 -19.33 -7.62
C LEU A 35 4.37 -19.98 -7.60
N SER A 36 4.65 -20.84 -8.57
CA SER A 36 5.86 -21.68 -8.58
C SER A 36 6.85 -21.33 -9.69
N ASN A 37 6.40 -20.62 -10.71
CA ASN A 37 7.17 -20.37 -11.93
C ASN A 37 7.68 -18.92 -12.02
N LEU A 38 7.59 -18.15 -10.95
CA LEU A 38 8.19 -16.83 -10.90
C LEU A 38 9.70 -17.01 -10.71
N VAL A 39 10.44 -16.49 -11.65
CA VAL A 39 11.90 -16.58 -11.69
C VAL A 39 12.46 -15.19 -11.93
N ASP A 40 13.71 -14.99 -11.56
CA ASP A 40 14.42 -13.73 -11.65
C ASP A 40 13.93 -12.67 -10.64
N ASP A 41 14.71 -12.50 -9.62
CA ASP A 41 14.52 -11.52 -8.56
C ASP A 41 14.39 -10.09 -9.13
N GLY A 42 13.43 -9.34 -8.65
CA GLY A 42 13.11 -8.00 -9.14
C GLY A 42 12.27 -7.96 -10.41
N ASN A 43 11.92 -9.10 -11.02
CA ASN A 43 11.06 -9.11 -12.18
C ASN A 43 9.60 -8.80 -11.87
N GLU A 44 9.01 -8.05 -12.75
CA GLU A 44 7.60 -7.69 -12.71
C GLU A 44 6.79 -8.58 -13.67
N TYR A 45 5.60 -8.95 -13.21
CA TYR A 45 4.65 -9.77 -13.96
C TYR A 45 3.26 -9.15 -13.94
N GLN A 46 2.49 -9.44 -14.97
CA GLN A 46 1.07 -9.15 -15.00
C GLN A 46 0.29 -10.35 -14.44
N PHE A 47 -0.47 -10.12 -13.38
CA PHE A 47 -1.43 -11.08 -12.86
C PHE A 47 -2.80 -10.80 -13.45
N VAL A 48 -3.43 -11.81 -14.04
CA VAL A 48 -4.74 -11.72 -14.65
C VAL A 48 -5.69 -12.69 -13.95
N LEU A 49 -6.73 -12.15 -13.35
CA LEU A 49 -7.80 -12.96 -12.75
C LEU A 49 -8.99 -12.99 -13.70
N CYS A 50 -9.45 -14.17 -14.07
CA CYS A 50 -10.62 -14.37 -14.90
C CYS A 50 -11.77 -14.93 -14.06
N VAL A 51 -12.83 -14.17 -13.94
CA VAL A 51 -14.08 -14.59 -13.29
C VAL A 51 -15.12 -14.90 -14.35
N SER A 52 -15.44 -16.18 -14.52
CA SER A 52 -16.48 -16.62 -15.47
C SER A 52 -17.86 -16.32 -14.88
N GLN A 53 -18.55 -15.34 -15.42
CA GLN A 53 -19.96 -15.10 -15.19
C GLN A 53 -20.77 -15.71 -16.36
N LYS A 54 -22.04 -16.02 -16.13
CA LYS A 54 -22.93 -16.87 -16.98
C LYS A 54 -22.88 -16.59 -18.50
N GLU A 55 -22.47 -15.42 -18.95
CA GLU A 55 -22.46 -15.07 -20.38
C GLU A 55 -21.14 -14.46 -20.88
N LYS A 56 -20.33 -13.86 -20.00
CA LYS A 56 -19.05 -13.26 -20.39
C LYS A 56 -18.03 -13.35 -19.26
N PRO A 57 -16.78 -13.71 -19.55
CA PRO A 57 -15.70 -13.62 -18.57
C PRO A 57 -15.39 -12.15 -18.25
N VAL A 58 -15.11 -11.88 -16.99
CA VAL A 58 -14.61 -10.59 -16.51
C VAL A 58 -13.16 -10.78 -16.10
N TYR A 59 -12.30 -9.90 -16.59
CA TYR A 59 -10.88 -9.95 -16.32
C TYR A 59 -10.50 -8.81 -15.39
N TYR A 60 -9.70 -9.13 -14.37
CA TYR A 60 -9.07 -8.20 -13.48
C TYR A 60 -7.57 -8.31 -13.65
N TYR A 61 -6.88 -7.18 -13.64
CA TYR A 61 -5.45 -7.11 -13.88
C TYR A 61 -4.76 -6.48 -12.68
N SER A 62 -3.66 -7.08 -12.27
CA SER A 62 -2.78 -6.54 -11.24
C SER A 62 -1.33 -6.74 -11.66
N ARG A 63 -0.44 -5.97 -11.08
CA ARG A 63 0.99 -6.17 -11.20
C ARG A 63 1.48 -6.91 -9.97
N ILE A 64 2.34 -7.87 -10.16
CA ILE A 64 3.07 -8.55 -9.10
C ILE A 64 4.56 -8.43 -9.37
N ILE A 65 5.33 -8.31 -8.29
CA ILE A 65 6.79 -8.27 -8.33
C ILE A 65 7.27 -9.48 -7.53
N TYR A 66 8.16 -10.25 -8.10
CA TYR A 66 8.83 -11.33 -7.39
C TYR A 66 10.13 -10.81 -6.79
N LEU A 67 10.28 -10.96 -5.50
CA LEU A 67 11.44 -10.51 -4.73
C LEU A 67 11.86 -11.60 -3.77
N THR A 68 13.15 -11.82 -3.71
CA THR A 68 13.78 -12.73 -2.74
C THR A 68 14.35 -11.99 -1.53
N ASP A 69 14.29 -10.65 -1.54
CA ASP A 69 14.84 -9.80 -0.49
C ASP A 69 13.90 -9.67 0.70
N GLU A 70 14.44 -9.84 1.91
CA GLU A 70 13.73 -9.71 3.18
C GLU A 70 13.34 -8.26 3.50
N HIS A 71 13.90 -7.27 2.80
CA HIS A 71 13.70 -5.85 3.13
C HIS A 71 12.34 -5.30 2.66
N THR A 72 11.77 -5.87 1.61
CA THR A 72 10.49 -5.40 1.05
C THR A 72 9.35 -5.47 2.05
N GLU A 73 9.19 -6.61 2.74
CA GLU A 73 8.16 -6.78 3.76
C GLU A 73 8.36 -5.77 4.90
N SER A 74 9.61 -5.53 5.28
CA SER A 74 9.97 -4.54 6.30
C SER A 74 9.64 -3.12 5.89
N LEU A 75 9.89 -2.73 4.61
CA LEU A 75 9.58 -1.39 4.10
C LEU A 75 8.07 -1.15 4.03
N VAL A 76 7.31 -2.13 3.56
CA VAL A 76 5.83 -2.04 3.51
C VAL A 76 5.25 -2.03 4.91
N GLY A 77 5.70 -2.92 5.80
CA GLY A 77 5.30 -2.97 7.20
C GLY A 77 5.53 -1.63 7.90
N PHE A 78 6.70 -1.02 7.68
CA PHE A 78 7.01 0.29 8.24
C PHE A 78 6.06 1.40 7.76
N ALA A 79 5.63 1.41 6.49
CA ALA A 79 4.65 2.38 6.01
C ALA A 79 3.31 2.24 6.75
N HIS A 80 2.88 1.02 7.01
CA HIS A 80 1.69 0.74 7.81
C HIS A 80 1.85 1.17 9.27
N ASP A 81 2.98 0.90 9.89
CA ASP A 81 3.27 1.32 11.28
C ASP A 81 3.26 2.85 11.41
N PHE A 82 3.84 3.54 10.41
CA PHE A 82 3.84 5.00 10.38
C PHE A 82 2.42 5.56 10.20
N TRP A 83 1.65 5.00 9.29
CA TRP A 83 0.24 5.36 9.10
C TRP A 83 -0.56 5.13 10.39
N GLN A 84 -0.45 3.96 10.99
CA GLN A 84 -1.14 3.64 12.25
C GLN A 84 -0.75 4.62 13.37
N ALA A 85 0.55 4.94 13.49
CA ALA A 85 1.02 5.94 14.44
C ALA A 85 0.40 7.32 14.20
N SER A 86 0.15 7.71 12.95
CA SER A 86 -0.53 8.97 12.63
C SER A 86 -1.99 8.96 13.08
N ILE A 87 -2.70 7.86 12.84
CA ILE A 87 -4.09 7.68 13.27
C ILE A 87 -4.20 7.67 14.81
N ASP A 88 -3.28 6.97 15.47
CA ASP A 88 -3.20 6.87 16.93
C ASP A 88 -2.65 8.14 17.59
N LYS A 89 -2.25 9.12 16.78
CA LYS A 89 -1.65 10.39 17.24
C LYS A 89 -0.36 10.21 18.04
N ASN A 90 0.40 9.18 17.72
CA ASN A 90 1.72 8.94 18.30
C ASN A 90 2.75 9.89 17.66
N SER A 91 2.74 11.14 18.11
CA SER A 91 3.58 12.20 17.56
C SER A 91 5.08 11.92 17.73
N ASP A 92 5.47 11.23 18.79
CA ASP A 92 6.88 10.92 19.06
C ASP A 92 7.42 9.92 18.04
N PHE A 93 6.63 8.90 17.68
CA PHE A 93 6.99 7.98 16.62
C PHE A 93 7.10 8.72 15.27
N VAL A 94 6.06 9.45 14.91
CA VAL A 94 5.98 10.14 13.61
C VAL A 94 7.15 11.12 13.42
N VAL A 95 7.48 11.94 14.44
CA VAL A 95 8.57 12.92 14.36
C VAL A 95 9.94 12.28 14.14
N ASN A 96 10.18 11.12 14.76
CA ASN A 96 11.49 10.46 14.68
C ASN A 96 11.81 9.88 13.30
N TYR A 97 10.79 9.63 12.48
CA TYR A 97 10.96 8.97 11.18
C TYR A 97 10.69 9.85 9.97
N ILE A 98 10.25 11.10 10.17
CA ILE A 98 10.13 12.04 9.06
C ILE A 98 11.52 12.56 8.70
N GLN A 99 11.90 12.35 7.46
CA GLN A 99 13.09 13.00 6.90
C GLN A 99 12.70 14.37 6.33
N PRO A 100 13.27 15.48 6.80
CA PRO A 100 13.12 16.77 6.14
C PRO A 100 13.69 16.69 4.71
N ASP A 101 12.97 17.23 3.74
CA ASP A 101 13.51 17.39 2.40
C ASP A 101 14.48 18.57 2.38
N GLU A 102 15.77 18.29 2.39
CA GLU A 102 16.83 19.29 2.38
C GLU A 102 16.92 20.05 1.05
N THR A 103 16.25 19.54 0.00
CA THR A 103 16.26 20.17 -1.32
C THR A 103 15.17 21.22 -1.50
N MET A 104 14.17 21.22 -0.64
CA MET A 104 13.12 22.24 -0.63
C MET A 104 13.67 23.54 -0.04
N GLY A 105 13.42 24.64 -0.75
CA GLY A 105 13.88 25.96 -0.33
C GLY A 105 13.24 26.46 0.98
N THR A 106 13.59 27.67 1.37
CA THR A 106 13.14 28.29 2.62
C THR A 106 11.63 28.55 2.71
N ASP A 107 10.92 28.44 1.59
CA ASP A 107 9.46 28.60 1.51
C ASP A 107 8.71 27.29 1.77
N ASP A 108 9.42 26.20 1.95
CA ASP A 108 8.85 24.94 2.34
C ASP A 108 8.58 24.87 3.85
N PHE A 109 7.96 23.79 4.28
CA PHE A 109 7.71 23.50 5.68
C PHE A 109 8.97 23.15 6.49
N SER A 110 10.18 23.28 5.94
CA SER A 110 11.42 22.85 6.59
C SER A 110 11.71 23.56 7.91
N TYR A 111 11.27 24.79 8.06
CA TYR A 111 11.37 25.51 9.34
C TYR A 111 10.09 25.52 10.18
N VAL A 112 9.02 24.90 9.68
CA VAL A 112 7.91 24.57 10.59
C VAL A 112 8.46 23.57 11.58
N ASN A 113 8.44 23.93 12.87
CA ASN A 113 9.05 23.10 13.89
C ASN A 113 8.44 21.67 13.82
N GLN A 114 9.21 20.67 14.19
CA GLN A 114 8.79 19.27 14.09
C GLN A 114 7.47 18.98 14.80
N HIS A 115 7.18 19.67 15.91
CA HIS A 115 5.91 19.50 16.63
C HIS A 115 4.70 19.99 15.82
N SER A 116 4.84 21.08 15.06
CA SER A 116 3.77 21.55 14.19
C SER A 116 3.56 20.58 13.03
N ARG A 117 4.63 20.01 12.46
CA ARG A 117 4.53 18.97 11.44
C ARG A 117 3.87 17.70 11.98
N SER A 118 4.28 17.25 13.16
CA SER A 118 3.65 16.06 13.76
C SER A 118 2.17 16.30 14.06
N GLY A 119 1.81 17.49 14.51
CA GLY A 119 0.42 17.88 14.71
C GLY A 119 -0.39 17.81 13.41
N MET A 120 0.16 18.28 12.30
CA MET A 120 -0.48 18.19 10.99
C MET A 120 -0.66 16.73 10.54
N ILE A 121 0.37 15.91 10.68
CA ILE A 121 0.34 14.50 10.28
C ILE A 121 -0.55 13.68 11.23
N THR A 122 -0.66 14.05 12.48
CA THR A 122 -1.54 13.43 13.47
C THR A 122 -2.91 14.13 13.57
N TRP A 123 -3.38 14.69 12.44
CA TRP A 123 -4.73 15.23 12.27
C TRP A 123 -5.08 16.42 13.14
N ASN A 124 -4.09 17.17 13.63
CA ASN A 124 -4.29 18.41 14.43
C ASN A 124 -5.30 18.26 15.59
N GLY A 125 -5.33 17.09 16.22
CA GLY A 125 -6.20 16.84 17.36
C GLY A 125 -7.65 16.51 17.00
N LEU A 126 -8.02 16.47 15.71
CA LEU A 126 -9.35 15.99 15.28
C LEU A 126 -9.53 14.52 15.67
N LEU A 127 -10.77 14.12 15.91
CA LEU A 127 -11.11 12.72 16.04
C LEU A 127 -11.09 12.08 14.65
N VAL A 128 -10.45 10.93 14.55
CA VAL A 128 -10.23 10.24 13.28
C VAL A 128 -10.59 8.77 13.43
N GLU A 129 -11.41 8.28 12.51
CA GLU A 129 -11.70 6.86 12.35
C GLU A 129 -11.34 6.46 10.92
N ALA A 130 -10.32 5.62 10.78
CA ALA A 130 -9.89 5.09 9.50
C ALA A 130 -10.58 3.76 9.20
N GLY A 131 -10.97 3.56 7.96
CA GLY A 131 -11.47 2.28 7.47
C GLY A 131 -10.35 1.38 6.95
N THR A 132 -10.73 0.37 6.16
CA THR A 132 -9.77 -0.59 5.58
C THR A 132 -8.80 0.13 4.65
N VAL A 133 -7.51 -0.17 4.81
CA VAL A 133 -6.43 0.38 4.01
C VAL A 133 -6.14 -0.52 2.81
N GLU A 134 -6.13 0.07 1.63
CA GLU A 134 -5.62 -0.55 0.42
C GLU A 134 -4.18 -0.10 0.20
N THR A 135 -3.28 -1.03 -0.04
CA THR A 135 -1.86 -0.78 -0.23
C THR A 135 -1.46 -1.01 -1.67
N THR A 136 -0.82 -0.02 -2.28
CA THR A 136 -0.25 -0.13 -3.62
C THR A 136 1.24 0.17 -3.56
N LEU A 137 2.05 -0.80 -3.96
CA LEU A 137 3.49 -0.62 -4.13
C LEU A 137 3.73 -0.10 -5.55
N THR A 138 4.27 1.12 -5.67
CA THR A 138 4.47 1.79 -6.97
C THR A 138 5.90 1.68 -7.48
N GLU A 139 6.86 1.71 -6.59
CA GLU A 139 8.29 1.53 -6.90
C GLU A 139 8.96 0.72 -5.81
N LEU A 140 9.95 -0.07 -6.19
CA LEU A 140 10.72 -0.88 -5.27
C LEU A 140 12.16 -1.03 -5.74
N SER A 141 13.08 -0.93 -4.80
CA SER A 141 14.51 -1.22 -4.96
C SER A 141 15.03 -1.86 -3.66
N ASP A 142 16.26 -2.32 -3.66
CA ASP A 142 16.89 -2.99 -2.51
C ASP A 142 16.85 -2.19 -1.19
N SER A 143 16.72 -0.87 -1.27
CA SER A 143 16.77 0.01 -0.09
C SER A 143 15.63 1.01 0.02
N GLN A 144 14.71 1.02 -0.94
CA GLN A 144 13.63 2.00 -0.98
C GLN A 144 12.36 1.41 -1.57
N ALA A 145 11.23 1.78 -0.99
CA ALA A 145 9.90 1.50 -1.54
C ALA A 145 9.07 2.79 -1.63
N SER A 146 8.31 2.95 -2.72
CA SER A 146 7.26 3.96 -2.86
C SER A 146 5.91 3.27 -2.72
N ILE A 147 5.16 3.65 -1.70
CA ILE A 147 3.94 2.99 -1.26
C ILE A 147 2.81 4.00 -1.20
N THR A 148 1.68 3.67 -1.80
CA THR A 148 0.44 4.45 -1.67
C THR A 148 -0.53 3.70 -0.77
N LEU A 149 -0.99 4.35 0.29
CA LEU A 149 -2.07 3.88 1.14
C LEU A 149 -3.35 4.64 0.78
N THR A 150 -4.41 3.92 0.45
CA THR A 150 -5.73 4.47 0.12
C THR A 150 -6.75 3.96 1.11
N TYR A 151 -7.46 4.85 1.78
CA TYR A 151 -8.43 4.46 2.79
C TYR A 151 -9.53 5.51 3.01
N PRO A 152 -10.74 5.11 3.39
CA PRO A 152 -11.75 6.04 3.86
C PRO A 152 -11.41 6.50 5.27
N VAL A 153 -11.64 7.78 5.54
CA VAL A 153 -11.47 8.35 6.87
C VAL A 153 -12.68 9.19 7.24
N THR A 154 -13.14 9.05 8.47
CA THR A 154 -14.13 9.93 9.08
C THR A 154 -13.45 10.83 10.09
N ILE A 155 -13.53 12.12 9.85
CA ILE A 155 -12.91 13.16 10.70
C ILE A 155 -14.03 13.90 11.44
N SER A 156 -13.83 14.13 12.74
CA SER A 156 -14.79 14.86 13.56
C SER A 156 -14.09 15.86 14.49
N ASN A 157 -14.73 17.00 14.68
CA ASN A 157 -14.36 18.00 15.69
C ASN A 157 -15.21 17.89 16.98
N GLY A 158 -16.01 16.82 17.09
CA GLY A 158 -16.93 16.60 18.21
C GLY A 158 -18.34 17.14 17.97
N THR A 159 -18.54 18.01 16.98
CA THR A 159 -19.86 18.57 16.61
C THR A 159 -20.24 18.12 15.19
N ASP A 160 -19.31 18.26 14.26
CA ASP A 160 -19.47 17.91 12.86
C ASP A 160 -18.55 16.76 12.51
N SER A 161 -18.99 15.92 11.58
CA SER A 161 -18.18 14.85 11.02
C SER A 161 -18.25 14.83 9.50
N LYS A 162 -17.16 14.40 8.87
CA LYS A 162 -17.07 14.26 7.42
C LYS A 162 -16.25 13.04 7.07
N THR A 163 -16.75 12.25 6.13
CA THR A 163 -16.02 11.11 5.56
C THR A 163 -15.42 11.49 4.22
N CYS A 164 -14.17 11.14 3.98
CA CYS A 164 -13.48 11.32 2.72
C CYS A 164 -12.54 10.13 2.44
N MET A 165 -12.13 10.00 1.17
CA MET A 165 -11.05 9.08 0.79
C MET A 165 -9.72 9.83 0.89
N VAL A 166 -8.73 9.18 1.45
CA VAL A 166 -7.36 9.67 1.59
C VAL A 166 -6.43 8.80 0.78
N ASN A 167 -5.51 9.43 0.07
CA ASN A 167 -4.38 8.79 -0.59
C ASN A 167 -3.11 9.38 -0.01
N GLU A 168 -2.32 8.56 0.65
CA GLU A 168 -1.03 8.95 1.20
C GLU A 168 0.09 8.23 0.45
N ASN A 169 1.11 8.98 0.05
CA ASN A 169 2.27 8.43 -0.62
C ASN A 169 3.46 8.47 0.33
N TYR A 170 4.05 7.30 0.56
CA TYR A 170 5.21 7.11 1.40
C TYR A 170 6.40 6.70 0.54
N VAL A 171 7.53 7.36 0.73
CA VAL A 171 8.82 6.90 0.26
C VAL A 171 9.61 6.44 1.47
N VAL A 172 9.65 5.12 1.66
CA VAL A 172 10.34 4.49 2.78
C VAL A 172 11.72 4.07 2.34
N ARG A 173 12.73 4.41 3.13
CA ARG A 173 14.13 4.07 2.87
C ARG A 173 14.71 3.28 4.03
N PHE A 174 15.35 2.18 3.69
CA PHE A 174 16.16 1.44 4.65
C PHE A 174 17.50 2.17 4.84
N ARG A 175 17.88 2.38 6.09
CA ARG A 175 19.21 2.90 6.46
C ARG A 175 19.90 1.83 7.28
N SER A 176 21.01 1.31 6.75
CA SER A 176 21.93 0.42 7.47
C SER A 176 22.70 1.16 8.54
#